data_3c05b1efada572566f839fcbc2596fe0
#
_entry.id   3c05b1efada572566f839fcbc2596fe0
#
_cell.length_a   1.000
_cell.length_b   1.000
_cell.length_c   1.000
_cell.angle_alpha   90.00
_cell.angle_beta   90.00
_cell.angle_gamma   90.00
#
_symmetry.space_group_name_H-M   'P 1'
#
loop_
_entity.id
_entity.type
_entity.pdbx_description
1 polymer ?
#
loop_
_entity_poly.entity_id
_entity_poly.type
_entity_poly.pdbx_seq_one_letter_code
_entity_poly.pdbx_strand_id
1 'polypeptide(L)'
;ACLVGSEMCIRDRDKERTIIHLKLNVGGKPDANTKDLAYWHYSVHNPKSVVSHFEGAVVNINASDFYSENISYVNDWGVEAQNGPQALALKTKADRIAFYNCKFRSFQDTWMTTTRDADRHYVKECWLEGAVDYFYGGGNALVEESTLYNVRSGSVIVAPCHESVKYGYVFRNCVIDGNEQAADGKLKLGRPWHNSPKAVYINTLVKIPLAPEGWTNMGTIPALFAEYNSMDMNGKALDLSCRKTEYETGGKEKRKGECRATITSNEAALYTYENIIKSKDGWDPRSMMEQLPAPAHIRWEQDGLKWDAVPGALGYVLDVNGKIVDITSDTQSLWKSDMKGVVLFCLLYTSPSPRDMRRSR
;
A
#
# COMPACT_ATOMS: atom_id res chain seq x y z
N ALA A 1 -3.52 -12.44 10.55
CA ALA A 1 -3.45 -13.62 9.69
C ALA A 1 -2.06 -13.73 9.07
N CYS A 2 -1.52 -14.92 8.97
CA CYS A 2 -0.26 -15.19 8.27
C CYS A 2 -0.61 -15.95 6.98
N LEU A 3 -0.29 -15.36 5.83
CA LEU A 3 -0.48 -15.99 4.54
C LEU A 3 0.84 -16.62 4.10
N VAL A 4 0.90 -17.95 4.08
CA VAL A 4 2.04 -18.74 3.63
C VAL A 4 1.56 -19.66 2.52
N GLY A 5 2.13 -19.54 1.36
CA GLY A 5 1.79 -20.41 0.22
C GLY A 5 1.93 -19.72 -1.13
N SER A 6 1.59 -20.44 -2.17
CA SER A 6 1.63 -19.96 -3.54
C SER A 6 0.52 -18.94 -3.84
N GLU A 7 0.79 -18.04 -4.74
CA GLU A 7 -0.07 -17.05 -5.39
C GLU A 7 -1.45 -16.83 -4.74
N MET A 8 -1.63 -15.68 -4.11
CA MET A 8 -2.89 -15.33 -3.48
C MET A 8 -3.43 -14.02 -4.05
N CYS A 9 -4.67 -14.07 -4.47
CA CYS A 9 -5.43 -12.88 -4.88
C CYS A 9 -6.59 -12.68 -3.90
N ILE A 10 -6.64 -11.51 -3.25
CA ILE A 10 -7.73 -11.12 -2.35
C ILE A 10 -8.37 -9.86 -2.91
N ARG A 11 -9.63 -9.97 -3.31
CA ARG A 11 -10.40 -8.86 -3.88
C ARG A 11 -11.73 -8.69 -3.18
N ASP A 12 -12.16 -7.46 -3.06
CA ASP A 12 -13.52 -7.12 -2.68
C ASP A 12 -14.02 -5.92 -3.50
N ARG A 13 -15.24 -5.44 -3.21
CA ARG A 13 -15.89 -4.34 -3.94
C ARG A 13 -15.61 -2.98 -3.34
N ASP A 14 -15.36 -2.93 -2.03
CA ASP A 14 -15.32 -1.67 -1.29
C ASP A 14 -14.40 -1.76 -0.07
N LYS A 15 -13.29 -1.06 -0.14
CA LYS A 15 -12.31 -0.99 0.95
C LYS A 15 -12.84 -0.33 2.23
N GLU A 16 -13.91 0.45 2.17
CA GLU A 16 -14.50 1.05 3.36
C GLU A 16 -15.40 0.04 4.12
N ARG A 17 -15.78 -1.06 3.48
CA ARG A 17 -16.63 -2.13 4.04
C ARG A 17 -15.86 -3.41 4.35
N THR A 18 -14.79 -3.69 3.61
CA THR A 18 -13.97 -4.88 3.80
C THR A 18 -12.68 -4.51 4.51
N ILE A 19 -12.69 -4.69 5.82
CA ILE A 19 -11.63 -4.27 6.71
C ILE A 19 -11.04 -5.49 7.41
N ILE A 20 -9.74 -5.72 7.21
CA ILE A 20 -8.96 -6.66 8.01
C ILE A 20 -8.29 -5.85 9.11
N HIS A 21 -8.74 -6.03 10.33
CA HIS A 21 -8.26 -5.22 11.44
C HIS A 21 -7.96 -6.03 12.70
N LEU A 22 -7.12 -5.46 13.54
CA LEU A 22 -6.73 -6.05 14.81
C LEU A 22 -6.07 -4.99 15.68
N LYS A 23 -6.20 -5.11 17.00
CA LYS A 23 -5.54 -4.23 17.96
C LYS A 23 -4.25 -4.87 18.46
N LEU A 24 -3.11 -4.41 17.96
CA LEU A 24 -1.82 -5.04 18.21
C LEU A 24 -0.70 -3.97 18.26
N ASN A 25 0.20 -4.05 19.24
CA ASN A 25 1.37 -3.17 19.32
C ASN A 25 2.64 -3.93 19.70
N VAL A 26 3.76 -3.48 19.18
CA VAL A 26 5.08 -4.04 19.53
C VAL A 26 5.37 -3.83 21.01
N GLY A 27 5.87 -4.87 21.68
CA GLY A 27 6.10 -4.87 23.12
C GLY A 27 4.84 -5.14 23.95
N GLY A 28 3.66 -5.24 23.32
CA GLY A 28 2.43 -5.68 24.00
C GLY A 28 2.59 -7.11 24.52
N LYS A 29 2.09 -7.35 25.71
CA LYS A 29 2.06 -8.71 26.30
C LYS A 29 0.73 -9.35 25.95
N PRO A 30 0.75 -10.57 25.41
CA PRO A 30 -0.46 -11.35 25.28
C PRO A 30 -1.08 -11.59 26.67
N ASP A 31 -2.32 -11.22 26.84
CA ASP A 31 -3.08 -11.58 28.04
C ASP A 31 -3.80 -12.92 27.77
N ALA A 32 -3.50 -13.92 28.58
CA ALA A 32 -4.11 -15.25 28.47
C ALA A 32 -5.64 -15.23 28.66
N ASN A 33 -6.17 -14.17 29.26
CA ASN A 33 -7.60 -13.97 29.47
C ASN A 33 -8.26 -13.07 28.43
N THR A 34 -7.48 -12.55 27.47
CA THR A 34 -8.04 -11.67 26.45
C THR A 34 -8.94 -12.43 25.49
N LYS A 35 -10.07 -11.82 25.17
CA LYS A 35 -10.95 -12.27 24.07
C LYS A 35 -10.44 -11.80 22.69
N ASP A 36 -9.35 -11.03 22.66
CA ASP A 36 -8.69 -10.59 21.46
C ASP A 36 -7.96 -11.78 20.82
N LEU A 37 -8.45 -12.23 19.69
CA LEU A 37 -7.93 -13.40 18.96
C LEU A 37 -6.45 -13.27 18.57
N ALA A 38 -5.93 -12.05 18.41
CA ALA A 38 -4.53 -11.86 18.07
C ALA A 38 -3.61 -12.11 19.25
N TYR A 39 -3.94 -11.54 20.38
CA TYR A 39 -3.20 -11.80 21.60
C TYR A 39 -3.36 -13.26 22.05
N TRP A 40 -4.54 -13.84 21.85
CA TRP A 40 -4.75 -15.25 22.12
C TRP A 40 -3.85 -16.14 21.24
N HIS A 41 -3.83 -15.90 19.93
CA HIS A 41 -2.96 -16.64 19.01
C HIS A 41 -1.48 -16.51 19.41
N TYR A 42 -1.06 -15.30 19.74
CA TYR A 42 0.30 -15.03 20.22
C TYR A 42 0.60 -15.78 21.54
N SER A 43 -0.32 -15.78 22.50
CA SER A 43 -0.14 -16.43 23.80
C SER A 43 -0.06 -17.95 23.69
N VAL A 44 -0.79 -18.55 22.75
CA VAL A 44 -0.77 -20.01 22.53
C VAL A 44 0.56 -20.46 21.90
N HIS A 45 1.06 -19.71 20.92
CA HIS A 45 2.29 -20.08 20.21
C HIS A 45 3.57 -19.54 20.86
N ASN A 46 3.49 -18.45 21.61
CA ASN A 46 4.61 -17.79 22.26
C ASN A 46 4.24 -17.27 23.67
N PRO A 47 3.91 -18.13 24.63
CA PRO A 47 3.29 -17.72 25.89
C PRO A 47 4.16 -16.86 26.81
N LYS A 48 5.45 -16.73 26.52
CA LYS A 48 6.42 -15.93 27.31
C LYS A 48 6.94 -14.71 26.57
N SER A 49 6.59 -14.52 25.29
CA SER A 49 7.14 -13.45 24.47
C SER A 49 6.19 -12.25 24.36
N VAL A 50 6.79 -11.09 24.17
CA VAL A 50 6.09 -9.89 23.76
C VAL A 50 5.94 -9.87 22.24
N VAL A 51 4.95 -9.16 21.74
CA VAL A 51 4.79 -8.92 20.29
C VAL A 51 6.05 -8.25 19.75
N SER A 52 6.69 -8.89 18.77
CA SER A 52 7.93 -8.39 18.17
C SER A 52 7.67 -7.66 16.85
N HIS A 53 8.61 -6.82 16.42
CA HIS A 53 8.60 -6.20 15.09
C HIS A 53 8.58 -7.22 13.94
N PHE A 54 9.04 -8.45 14.18
CA PHE A 54 9.13 -9.47 13.14
C PHE A 54 7.82 -10.19 12.89
N GLU A 55 6.90 -10.15 13.86
CA GLU A 55 5.66 -10.95 13.83
C GLU A 55 4.43 -10.09 14.15
N GLY A 56 4.64 -8.87 14.63
CA GLY A 56 3.62 -7.99 15.20
C GLY A 56 2.82 -7.16 14.19
N ALA A 57 2.52 -7.68 13.00
CA ALA A 57 1.62 -7.03 12.07
C ALA A 57 0.24 -7.70 12.07
N VAL A 58 -0.81 -6.91 11.80
CA VAL A 58 -2.17 -7.45 11.61
C VAL A 58 -2.18 -8.48 10.50
N VAL A 59 -1.49 -8.20 9.40
CA VAL A 59 -1.31 -9.16 8.30
C VAL A 59 0.17 -9.30 7.97
N ASN A 60 0.64 -10.55 7.87
CA ASN A 60 1.98 -10.89 7.40
C ASN A 60 1.87 -11.64 6.08
N ILE A 61 2.52 -11.13 5.03
CA ILE A 61 2.58 -11.74 3.71
C ILE A 61 4.01 -12.21 3.46
N ASN A 62 4.21 -13.54 3.48
CA ASN A 62 5.52 -14.17 3.32
C ASN A 62 5.63 -14.96 2.01
N ALA A 63 4.62 -14.87 1.14
CA ALA A 63 4.59 -15.53 -0.16
C ALA A 63 4.68 -14.51 -1.30
N SER A 64 5.45 -14.83 -2.33
CA SER A 64 5.49 -14.06 -3.56
C SER A 64 4.20 -14.20 -4.38
N ASP A 65 4.00 -13.30 -5.35
CA ASP A 65 2.85 -13.32 -6.23
C ASP A 65 1.52 -13.05 -5.49
N PHE A 66 1.57 -12.10 -4.55
CA PHE A 66 0.39 -11.65 -3.82
C PHE A 66 -0.23 -10.42 -4.49
N TYR A 67 -1.55 -10.44 -4.63
CA TYR A 67 -2.35 -9.32 -5.09
C TYR A 67 -3.53 -9.05 -4.16
N SER A 68 -3.78 -7.80 -3.85
CA SER A 68 -4.96 -7.38 -3.09
C SER A 68 -5.60 -6.14 -3.69
N GLU A 69 -6.95 -6.11 -3.67
CA GLU A 69 -7.75 -5.03 -4.25
C GLU A 69 -8.97 -4.72 -3.39
N ASN A 70 -9.25 -3.41 -3.19
CA ASN A 70 -10.42 -2.90 -2.47
C ASN A 70 -10.54 -3.39 -1.02
N ILE A 71 -9.42 -3.49 -0.31
CA ILE A 71 -9.38 -3.95 1.08
C ILE A 71 -8.66 -2.93 1.96
N SER A 72 -9.16 -2.73 3.19
CA SER A 72 -8.49 -1.99 4.23
C SER A 72 -7.74 -2.90 5.19
N TYR A 73 -6.51 -2.53 5.51
CA TYR A 73 -5.63 -3.15 6.50
C TYR A 73 -5.43 -2.15 7.64
N VAL A 74 -5.94 -2.45 8.82
CA VAL A 74 -5.98 -1.48 9.92
C VAL A 74 -5.40 -2.08 11.19
N ASN A 75 -4.47 -1.39 11.80
CA ASN A 75 -4.10 -1.69 13.17
C ASN A 75 -4.81 -0.72 14.12
N ASP A 76 -5.85 -1.21 14.78
CA ASP A 76 -6.72 -0.41 15.63
C ASP A 76 -5.96 0.25 16.80
N TRP A 77 -4.91 -0.42 17.30
CA TRP A 77 -4.11 0.16 18.39
C TRP A 77 -3.46 1.48 17.97
N GLY A 78 -2.80 1.51 16.80
CA GLY A 78 -2.19 2.74 16.29
C GLY A 78 -3.21 3.84 15.99
N VAL A 79 -4.34 3.45 15.40
CA VAL A 79 -5.43 4.39 15.07
C VAL A 79 -6.05 5.01 16.33
N GLU A 80 -6.23 4.23 17.41
CA GLU A 80 -6.83 4.71 18.64
C GLU A 80 -5.83 5.45 19.54
N ALA A 81 -4.63 4.90 19.72
CA ALA A 81 -3.63 5.45 20.63
C ALA A 81 -3.01 6.76 20.14
N GLN A 82 -2.89 6.95 18.84
CA GLN A 82 -2.24 8.10 18.19
C GLN A 82 -0.87 8.43 18.82
N ASN A 83 -0.13 7.37 19.15
CA ASN A 83 1.17 7.42 19.82
C ASN A 83 1.95 6.12 19.53
N GLY A 84 3.27 6.08 19.88
CA GLY A 84 4.05 4.84 19.93
C GLY A 84 3.61 3.91 21.06
N PRO A 85 4.06 2.67 21.05
CA PRO A 85 5.03 2.04 20.18
C PRO A 85 4.51 1.68 18.79
N GLN A 86 5.35 1.02 17.98
CA GLN A 86 5.03 0.58 16.64
C GLN A 86 3.80 -0.34 16.64
N ALA A 87 2.97 -0.17 15.62
CA ALA A 87 1.73 -0.91 15.46
C ALA A 87 1.48 -1.18 13.97
N LEU A 88 2.02 -2.27 13.45
CA LEU A 88 1.99 -2.56 12.04
C LEU A 88 0.60 -3.04 11.60
N ALA A 89 0.05 -2.42 10.57
CA ALA A 89 -1.11 -2.96 9.86
C ALA A 89 -0.69 -4.06 8.88
N LEU A 90 0.45 -3.88 8.22
CA LEU A 90 0.94 -4.81 7.22
C LEU A 90 2.45 -5.03 7.32
N LYS A 91 2.87 -6.26 7.07
CA LYS A 91 4.25 -6.62 6.81
C LYS A 91 4.33 -7.55 5.61
N THR A 92 5.24 -7.24 4.68
CA THR A 92 5.48 -8.06 3.50
C THR A 92 6.93 -8.52 3.48
N LYS A 93 7.16 -9.77 3.12
CA LYS A 93 8.49 -10.41 3.14
C LYS A 93 8.73 -11.25 1.90
N ALA A 94 8.27 -10.75 0.75
CA ALA A 94 8.33 -11.49 -0.51
C ALA A 94 8.40 -10.56 -1.72
N ASP A 95 8.86 -11.10 -2.84
CA ASP A 95 8.86 -10.44 -4.14
C ASP A 95 7.47 -10.51 -4.80
N ARG A 96 7.17 -9.56 -5.69
CA ARG A 96 5.94 -9.51 -6.49
C ARG A 96 4.68 -9.38 -5.63
N ILE A 97 4.64 -8.31 -4.85
CA ILE A 97 3.51 -7.93 -4.02
C ILE A 97 2.80 -6.74 -4.66
N ALA A 98 1.50 -6.83 -4.89
CA ALA A 98 0.73 -5.74 -5.48
C ALA A 98 -0.56 -5.43 -4.72
N PHE A 99 -0.85 -4.13 -4.62
CA PHE A 99 -2.07 -3.60 -4.02
C PHE A 99 -2.70 -2.55 -4.93
N TYR A 100 -3.99 -2.68 -5.15
CA TYR A 100 -4.79 -1.74 -5.91
C TYR A 100 -5.99 -1.24 -5.09
N ASN A 101 -6.19 0.07 -5.03
CA ASN A 101 -7.29 0.70 -4.31
C ASN A 101 -7.47 0.19 -2.87
N CYS A 102 -6.36 -0.11 -2.18
CA CYS A 102 -6.35 -0.57 -0.79
C CYS A 102 -6.11 0.59 0.17
N LYS A 103 -6.37 0.35 1.46
CA LYS A 103 -6.16 1.33 2.53
C LYS A 103 -5.35 0.71 3.65
N PHE A 104 -4.29 1.41 4.08
CA PHE A 104 -3.41 0.98 5.17
C PHE A 104 -3.44 2.04 6.26
N ARG A 105 -3.86 1.68 7.47
CA ARG A 105 -4.04 2.62 8.56
C ARG A 105 -3.40 2.13 9.85
N SER A 106 -2.59 2.98 10.43
CA SER A 106 -2.07 2.89 11.79
C SER A 106 -1.50 4.26 12.20
N PHE A 107 -0.49 4.26 13.07
CA PHE A 107 0.18 5.48 13.51
C PHE A 107 1.69 5.43 13.28
N GLN A 108 2.43 4.56 14.00
CA GLN A 108 3.86 4.36 13.81
C GLN A 108 4.11 3.01 13.15
N ASP A 109 4.96 2.99 12.11
CA ASP A 109 5.38 1.78 11.39
C ASP A 109 4.20 1.02 10.74
N THR A 110 3.30 1.73 10.05
CA THR A 110 2.07 1.13 9.49
C THR A 110 2.35 -0.05 8.57
N TRP A 111 3.30 0.10 7.64
CA TRP A 111 3.66 -0.97 6.71
C TRP A 111 5.17 -1.16 6.63
N MET A 112 5.64 -2.32 7.10
CA MET A 112 6.99 -2.79 6.82
C MET A 112 7.00 -3.57 5.49
N THR A 113 7.75 -3.08 4.52
CA THR A 113 8.03 -3.83 3.29
C THR A 113 9.02 -4.98 3.57
N THR A 114 9.76 -5.41 2.65
CA THR A 114 10.81 -6.43 2.83
C THR A 114 12.08 -5.87 3.45
N THR A 115 13.04 -6.73 3.76
CA THR A 115 14.45 -6.37 3.99
C THR A 115 15.35 -6.82 2.84
N ARG A 116 14.81 -7.40 1.77
CA ARG A 116 15.55 -7.91 0.61
C ARG A 116 15.48 -6.91 -0.55
N ASP A 117 16.62 -6.48 -1.05
CA ASP A 117 16.71 -5.48 -2.11
C ASP A 117 16.10 -5.91 -3.45
N ALA A 118 16.04 -7.22 -3.72
CA ALA A 118 15.49 -7.75 -4.96
C ALA A 118 13.96 -7.74 -5.02
N ASP A 119 13.29 -7.65 -3.89
CA ASP A 119 11.82 -7.73 -3.81
C ASP A 119 11.16 -6.49 -4.41
N ARG A 120 10.03 -6.70 -5.09
CA ARG A 120 9.25 -5.65 -5.76
C ARG A 120 7.87 -5.54 -5.17
N HIS A 121 7.45 -4.28 -4.95
CA HIS A 121 6.14 -3.92 -4.45
C HIS A 121 5.51 -2.93 -5.42
N TYR A 122 4.28 -3.18 -5.86
CA TYR A 122 3.50 -2.27 -6.68
C TYR A 122 2.25 -1.84 -5.94
N VAL A 123 2.07 -0.54 -5.79
CA VAL A 123 0.97 0.07 -5.02
C VAL A 123 0.33 1.14 -5.86
N LYS A 124 -0.94 1.00 -6.19
CA LYS A 124 -1.66 1.95 -7.03
C LYS A 124 -3.01 2.36 -6.44
N GLU A 125 -3.33 3.65 -6.49
CA GLU A 125 -4.60 4.22 -6.02
C GLU A 125 -4.92 3.90 -4.55
N CYS A 126 -3.88 3.72 -3.73
CA CYS A 126 -4.01 3.33 -2.35
C CYS A 126 -3.97 4.54 -1.39
N TRP A 127 -4.47 4.32 -0.18
CA TRP A 127 -4.40 5.24 0.94
C TRP A 127 -3.44 4.68 1.99
N LEU A 128 -2.34 5.40 2.25
CA LEU A 128 -1.35 5.06 3.26
C LEU A 128 -1.41 6.10 4.39
N GLU A 129 -1.81 5.70 5.59
CA GLU A 129 -2.04 6.58 6.73
C GLU A 129 -1.11 6.24 7.89
N GLY A 130 -0.52 7.29 8.49
CA GLY A 130 0.30 7.16 9.68
C GLY A 130 0.96 8.47 10.09
N ALA A 131 1.90 8.39 11.03
CA ALA A 131 2.63 9.53 11.56
C ALA A 131 4.14 9.36 11.51
N VAL A 132 4.66 8.17 11.82
CA VAL A 132 6.10 7.94 11.93
C VAL A 132 6.47 6.70 11.14
N ASP A 133 7.34 6.87 10.13
CA ASP A 133 7.92 5.76 9.36
C ASP A 133 6.85 4.80 8.84
N TYR A 134 5.70 5.34 8.46
CA TYR A 134 4.55 4.50 8.17
C TYR A 134 4.64 3.71 6.86
N PHE A 135 5.70 3.96 6.07
CA PHE A 135 6.13 3.11 4.96
C PHE A 135 7.64 2.90 5.06
N TYR A 136 8.08 1.73 5.52
CA TYR A 136 9.49 1.50 5.85
C TYR A 136 9.97 0.09 5.47
N GLY A 137 11.29 -0.12 5.46
CA GLY A 137 11.92 -1.38 5.06
C GLY A 137 12.76 -1.25 3.79
N GLY A 138 12.81 -2.30 2.99
CA GLY A 138 13.66 -2.41 1.80
C GLY A 138 12.90 -2.77 0.52
N GLY A 139 13.64 -3.26 -0.47
CA GLY A 139 13.12 -3.63 -1.78
C GLY A 139 12.88 -2.43 -2.71
N ASN A 140 12.38 -2.71 -3.90
CA ASN A 140 11.95 -1.70 -4.84
C ASN A 140 10.42 -1.56 -4.76
N ALA A 141 9.93 -0.39 -4.38
CA ALA A 141 8.51 -0.11 -4.32
C ALA A 141 8.15 1.02 -5.27
N LEU A 142 7.21 0.78 -6.17
CA LEU A 142 6.58 1.82 -6.98
C LEU A 142 5.17 2.08 -6.42
N VAL A 143 4.98 3.26 -5.88
CA VAL A 143 3.71 3.76 -5.36
C VAL A 143 3.20 4.82 -6.32
N GLU A 144 2.07 4.56 -6.97
CA GLU A 144 1.50 5.46 -7.97
C GLU A 144 0.10 5.91 -7.58
N GLU A 145 -0.24 7.18 -7.90
CA GLU A 145 -1.59 7.72 -7.80
C GLU A 145 -2.24 7.50 -6.43
N SER A 146 -1.40 7.46 -5.39
CA SER A 146 -1.79 7.10 -4.03
C SER A 146 -1.72 8.31 -3.10
N THR A 147 -2.47 8.26 -2.00
CA THR A 147 -2.47 9.29 -0.97
C THR A 147 -1.62 8.87 0.21
N LEU A 148 -0.68 9.73 0.61
CA LEU A 148 0.15 9.62 1.80
C LEU A 148 -0.44 10.54 2.86
N TYR A 149 -1.24 9.99 3.77
CA TYR A 149 -2.03 10.75 4.72
C TYR A 149 -1.40 10.79 6.10
N ASN A 150 -1.14 11.99 6.59
CA ASN A 150 -0.38 12.25 7.80
C ASN A 150 -1.31 12.69 8.95
N VAL A 151 -1.11 12.15 10.16
CA VAL A 151 -2.05 12.33 11.27
C VAL A 151 -1.45 13.03 12.50
N ARG A 152 -0.20 13.55 12.41
CA ARG A 152 0.49 14.16 13.54
C ARG A 152 1.41 15.31 13.10
N SER A 153 1.61 16.30 13.99
CA SER A 153 2.70 17.28 13.90
C SER A 153 4.06 16.60 13.76
N GLY A 154 4.87 17.04 12.80
CA GLY A 154 6.19 16.49 12.55
C GLY A 154 6.19 15.03 12.11
N SER A 155 5.16 14.59 11.37
CA SER A 155 5.12 13.27 10.75
C SER A 155 6.34 13.02 9.86
N VAL A 156 6.72 11.74 9.71
CA VAL A 156 7.77 11.27 8.82
C VAL A 156 7.20 10.13 7.98
N ILE A 157 7.20 10.27 6.65
CA ILE A 157 6.55 9.34 5.75
C ILE A 157 7.33 8.03 5.66
N VAL A 158 8.59 8.08 5.19
CA VAL A 158 9.35 6.86 4.90
C VAL A 158 10.61 6.70 5.76
N ALA A 159 10.95 5.43 6.05
CA ALA A 159 12.22 5.05 6.66
C ALA A 159 12.83 3.84 5.92
N PRO A 160 13.43 4.03 4.77
CA PRO A 160 14.00 2.92 4.00
C PRO A 160 15.35 2.44 4.55
N CYS A 161 15.65 1.15 4.26
CA CYS A 161 16.88 0.48 4.72
C CYS A 161 17.61 -0.32 3.61
N HIS A 162 17.54 0.14 2.38
CA HIS A 162 18.15 -0.54 1.23
C HIS A 162 19.67 -0.68 1.38
N GLU A 163 20.20 -1.83 1.00
CA GLU A 163 21.65 -2.04 0.94
C GLU A 163 22.20 -1.62 -0.44
N SER A 164 21.65 -2.16 -1.52
CA SER A 164 22.09 -1.88 -2.89
C SER A 164 20.96 -2.02 -3.91
N VAL A 165 19.97 -1.15 -3.86
CA VAL A 165 18.86 -1.13 -4.81
C VAL A 165 19.14 -0.23 -6.01
N LYS A 166 18.56 -0.55 -7.16
CA LYS A 166 18.59 0.34 -8.32
C LYS A 166 17.66 1.54 -8.11
N TYR A 167 16.43 1.32 -7.69
CA TYR A 167 15.38 2.34 -7.59
C TYR A 167 15.01 2.68 -6.15
N GLY A 168 14.80 1.70 -5.27
CA GLY A 168 14.32 1.89 -3.90
C GLY A 168 12.84 2.26 -3.84
N TYR A 169 12.47 3.20 -2.99
CA TYR A 169 11.11 3.69 -2.88
C TYR A 169 10.84 4.82 -3.87
N VAL A 170 9.85 4.64 -4.71
CA VAL A 170 9.45 5.61 -5.74
C VAL A 170 7.98 5.93 -5.58
N PHE A 171 7.68 7.19 -5.29
CA PHE A 171 6.33 7.75 -5.22
C PHE A 171 6.09 8.60 -6.45
N ARG A 172 5.14 8.21 -7.29
CA ARG A 172 4.88 8.86 -8.56
C ARG A 172 3.42 9.28 -8.68
N ASN A 173 3.18 10.55 -9.02
CA ASN A 173 1.85 11.13 -9.11
C ASN A 173 1.03 10.97 -7.81
N CYS A 174 1.70 10.97 -6.67
CA CYS A 174 1.08 10.79 -5.36
C CYS A 174 0.61 12.12 -4.78
N VAL A 175 -0.28 12.03 -3.81
CA VAL A 175 -0.77 13.16 -3.02
C VAL A 175 -0.24 13.04 -1.60
N ILE A 176 0.38 14.10 -1.08
CA ILE A 176 0.71 14.23 0.35
C ILE A 176 -0.38 15.09 0.99
N ASP A 177 -1.11 14.51 1.94
CA ASP A 177 -2.22 15.15 2.64
C ASP A 177 -2.16 14.83 4.15
N GLY A 178 -3.04 15.39 4.95
CA GLY A 178 -3.10 15.10 6.38
C GLY A 178 -4.18 15.89 7.11
N ASN A 179 -4.32 15.60 8.41
CA ASN A 179 -5.21 16.33 9.29
C ASN A 179 -4.61 17.69 9.69
N GLU A 180 -5.36 18.49 10.44
CA GLU A 180 -4.93 19.81 10.93
C GLU A 180 -3.63 19.77 11.74
N GLN A 181 -3.40 18.70 12.52
CA GLN A 181 -2.19 18.55 13.31
C GLN A 181 -0.94 18.34 12.45
N ALA A 182 -1.08 17.68 11.32
CA ALA A 182 0.02 17.44 10.37
C ALA A 182 0.33 18.67 9.50
N ALA A 183 -0.58 19.63 9.42
CA ALA A 183 -0.48 20.82 8.56
C ALA A 183 0.35 21.97 9.19
N ASP A 184 1.21 21.69 10.14
CA ASP A 184 1.98 22.70 10.89
C ASP A 184 3.35 23.05 10.28
N GLY A 185 3.67 22.55 9.10
CA GLY A 185 4.92 22.81 8.39
C GLY A 185 6.13 22.04 8.92
N LYS A 186 5.92 20.97 9.69
CA LYS A 186 7.01 20.12 10.22
C LYS A 186 7.08 18.74 9.62
N LEU A 187 6.17 18.41 8.69
CA LEU A 187 6.14 17.13 8.01
C LEU A 187 7.42 16.88 7.20
N LYS A 188 7.99 15.66 7.31
CA LYS A 188 9.15 15.20 6.57
C LYS A 188 8.78 14.11 5.58
N LEU A 189 9.38 14.13 4.41
CA LEU A 189 9.26 13.10 3.37
C LEU A 189 9.85 11.77 3.82
N GLY A 190 10.95 11.81 4.61
CA GLY A 190 11.57 10.60 5.11
C GLY A 190 12.87 10.81 5.87
N ARG A 191 13.39 9.68 6.37
CA ARG A 191 14.66 9.58 7.09
C ARG A 191 15.39 8.27 6.81
N PRO A 192 16.73 8.26 6.69
CA PRO A 192 17.50 7.08 6.29
C PRO A 192 17.70 6.13 7.47
N TRP A 193 17.03 4.97 7.48
CA TRP A 193 17.08 4.05 8.61
C TRP A 193 18.39 3.27 8.66
N HIS A 194 18.71 2.48 7.63
CA HIS A 194 19.92 1.69 7.56
C HIS A 194 20.53 1.67 6.14
N ASN A 195 21.81 1.29 6.04
CA ASN A 195 22.56 1.03 4.81
C ASN A 195 22.63 2.25 3.88
N SER A 196 22.26 2.11 2.60
CA SER A 196 22.35 3.15 1.56
C SER A 196 20.97 3.39 0.91
N PRO A 197 19.98 3.87 1.68
CA PRO A 197 18.60 3.91 1.23
C PRO A 197 18.36 4.92 0.11
N LYS A 198 17.31 4.63 -0.69
CA LYS A 198 16.81 5.51 -1.75
C LYS A 198 15.32 5.75 -1.59
N ALA A 199 14.90 7.01 -1.71
CA ALA A 199 13.51 7.42 -1.83
C ALA A 199 13.38 8.60 -2.79
N VAL A 200 12.46 8.51 -3.74
CA VAL A 200 12.26 9.53 -4.77
C VAL A 200 10.78 9.83 -4.91
N TYR A 201 10.44 11.11 -4.87
CA TYR A 201 9.10 11.62 -5.10
C TYR A 201 9.06 12.33 -6.45
N ILE A 202 8.13 11.93 -7.33
CA ILE A 202 8.01 12.45 -8.71
C ILE A 202 6.58 12.90 -8.97
N ASN A 203 6.39 14.13 -9.43
CA ASN A 203 5.09 14.74 -9.72
C ASN A 203 4.14 14.66 -8.51
N THR A 204 4.62 15.02 -7.34
CA THR A 204 3.85 14.91 -6.09
C THR A 204 3.03 16.17 -5.85
N LEU A 205 1.72 16.00 -5.61
CA LEU A 205 0.85 17.08 -5.16
C LEU A 205 0.91 17.17 -3.62
N VAL A 206 1.35 18.30 -3.11
CA VAL A 206 1.52 18.55 -1.68
C VAL A 206 0.41 19.48 -1.19
N LYS A 207 -0.55 18.94 -0.44
CA LYS A 207 -1.71 19.68 0.06
C LYS A 207 -1.50 20.33 1.42
N ILE A 208 -0.57 19.80 2.23
CA ILE A 208 -0.23 20.34 3.54
C ILE A 208 1.24 20.74 3.58
N PRO A 209 1.62 21.78 4.33
CA PRO A 209 2.99 22.29 4.34
C PRO A 209 4.01 21.23 4.79
N LEU A 210 5.09 21.07 4.03
CA LEU A 210 6.28 20.33 4.43
C LEU A 210 7.23 21.23 5.21
N ALA A 211 8.04 20.63 6.07
CA ALA A 211 9.22 21.32 6.58
C ALA A 211 10.16 21.73 5.44
N PRO A 212 10.76 22.91 5.46
CA PRO A 212 11.60 23.41 4.38
C PRO A 212 12.70 22.43 3.95
N GLU A 213 13.34 21.77 4.92
CA GLU A 213 14.36 20.77 4.68
C GLU A 213 13.83 19.45 4.08
N GLY A 214 12.54 19.17 4.16
CA GLY A 214 11.86 18.00 3.58
C GLY A 214 12.28 16.65 4.15
N TRP A 215 13.52 16.49 4.57
CA TRP A 215 14.15 15.25 5.03
C TRP A 215 14.78 15.44 6.40
N THR A 216 15.07 14.34 7.11
CA THR A 216 15.77 14.43 8.42
C THR A 216 16.81 13.30 8.57
N ASN A 217 17.68 13.44 9.57
CA ASN A 217 18.67 12.42 9.91
C ASN A 217 18.04 11.23 10.65
N MET A 218 18.67 10.06 10.52
CA MET A 218 18.39 8.89 11.34
C MET A 218 19.66 8.04 11.52
N GLY A 219 19.72 6.85 10.95
CA GLY A 219 20.79 5.89 11.19
C GLY A 219 21.99 6.01 10.25
N THR A 220 21.77 6.48 9.04
CA THR A 220 22.77 6.44 7.96
C THR A 220 22.69 7.65 7.03
N ILE A 221 23.56 7.68 6.02
CA ILE A 221 23.56 8.66 4.93
C ILE A 221 22.83 8.02 3.74
N PRO A 222 21.78 8.65 3.20
CA PRO A 222 21.06 8.07 2.06
C PRO A 222 21.88 8.12 0.78
N ALA A 223 21.73 7.10 -0.08
CA ALA A 223 22.30 7.12 -1.41
C ALA A 223 21.53 8.07 -2.35
N LEU A 224 20.22 8.20 -2.17
CA LEU A 224 19.38 9.17 -2.90
C LEU A 224 18.07 9.45 -2.16
N PHE A 225 17.89 10.69 -1.68
CA PHE A 225 16.65 11.22 -1.15
C PHE A 225 16.29 12.47 -1.95
N ALA A 226 15.39 12.33 -2.93
CA ALA A 226 15.20 13.39 -3.92
C ALA A 226 13.73 13.58 -4.34
N GLU A 227 13.46 14.76 -4.86
CA GLU A 227 12.20 15.14 -5.46
C GLU A 227 12.39 15.57 -6.92
N TYR A 228 11.32 15.43 -7.70
CA TYR A 228 11.17 16.01 -9.03
C TYR A 228 9.74 16.46 -9.25
N ASN A 229 9.58 17.74 -9.61
CA ASN A 229 8.28 18.33 -9.97
C ASN A 229 7.21 18.16 -8.86
N SER A 230 7.59 18.42 -7.60
CA SER A 230 6.63 18.54 -6.50
C SER A 230 5.89 19.87 -6.60
N MET A 231 4.56 19.86 -6.42
CA MET A 231 3.67 21.02 -6.64
C MET A 231 2.75 21.22 -5.43
N ASP A 232 2.33 22.46 -5.23
CA ASP A 232 1.28 22.82 -4.28
C ASP A 232 -0.12 22.58 -4.86
N MET A 233 -1.17 22.85 -4.07
CA MET A 233 -2.58 22.70 -4.48
C MET A 233 -2.99 23.58 -5.67
N ASN A 234 -2.22 24.64 -5.98
CA ASN A 234 -2.47 25.53 -7.10
C ASN A 234 -1.71 25.11 -8.37
N GLY A 235 -1.01 23.98 -8.32
CA GLY A 235 -0.16 23.51 -9.41
C GLY A 235 1.16 24.27 -9.54
N LYS A 236 1.54 25.10 -8.56
CA LYS A 236 2.80 25.81 -8.54
C LYS A 236 3.90 24.90 -8.04
N ALA A 237 5.03 24.86 -8.72
CA ALA A 237 6.22 24.11 -8.29
C ALA A 237 6.70 24.60 -6.92
N LEU A 238 7.01 23.65 -6.05
CA LEU A 238 7.61 23.93 -4.74
C LEU A 238 9.06 24.41 -4.91
N ASP A 239 9.47 25.33 -4.04
CA ASP A 239 10.88 25.71 -3.90
C ASP A 239 11.61 24.60 -3.12
N LEU A 240 12.52 23.90 -3.79
CA LEU A 240 13.30 22.81 -3.20
C LEU A 240 14.70 23.26 -2.77
N SER A 241 15.02 24.54 -2.82
CA SER A 241 16.37 25.09 -2.52
C SER A 241 16.79 24.87 -1.07
N CYS A 242 15.82 24.79 -0.13
CA CYS A 242 16.06 24.55 1.27
C CYS A 242 16.06 23.06 1.65
N ARG A 243 15.94 22.15 0.69
CA ARG A 243 15.94 20.71 0.98
C ARG A 243 17.26 20.25 1.53
N LYS A 244 17.20 19.37 2.52
CA LYS A 244 18.38 18.82 3.18
C LYS A 244 19.26 18.03 2.20
N THR A 245 20.52 18.38 2.14
CA THR A 245 21.58 17.71 1.35
C THR A 245 22.69 17.12 2.20
N GLU A 246 22.89 17.63 3.42
CA GLU A 246 23.90 17.15 4.36
C GLU A 246 23.26 16.23 5.41
N TYR A 247 23.83 15.06 5.61
CA TYR A 247 23.35 14.05 6.56
C TYR A 247 24.41 13.68 7.57
N GLU A 248 23.97 13.29 8.75
CA GLU A 248 24.82 12.80 9.83
C GLU A 248 24.25 11.47 10.35
N THR A 249 25.13 10.46 10.50
CA THR A 249 24.72 9.17 11.04
C THR A 249 24.41 9.27 12.53
N GLY A 250 23.46 8.43 13.01
CA GLY A 250 23.25 8.21 14.42
C GLY A 250 24.40 7.42 15.07
N GLY A 251 24.37 7.33 16.41
CA GLY A 251 25.33 6.53 17.18
C GLY A 251 26.54 7.29 17.73
N LYS A 252 27.51 6.53 18.27
CA LYS A 252 28.67 7.10 18.94
C LYS A 252 29.69 7.70 17.98
N GLU A 253 29.88 7.06 16.83
CA GLU A 253 30.75 7.54 15.76
C GLU A 253 29.92 8.21 14.68
N LYS A 254 29.82 9.52 14.75
CA LYS A 254 29.08 10.31 13.78
C LYS A 254 29.89 10.46 12.49
N ARG A 255 29.31 10.06 11.37
CA ARG A 255 29.82 10.30 10.02
C ARG A 255 28.94 11.34 9.34
N LYS A 256 29.54 12.24 8.59
CA LYS A 256 28.83 13.20 7.74
C LYS A 256 28.96 12.78 6.28
N GLY A 257 27.96 13.14 5.50
CA GLY A 257 27.95 12.91 4.05
C GLY A 257 26.85 13.68 3.38
N GLU A 258 26.89 13.70 2.07
CA GLU A 258 25.98 14.46 1.24
C GLU A 258 25.07 13.53 0.43
N CYS A 259 23.87 14.03 0.16
CA CYS A 259 22.93 13.42 -0.75
C CYS A 259 22.16 14.53 -1.48
N ARG A 260 22.08 14.44 -2.79
CA ARG A 260 21.30 15.44 -3.55
C ARG A 260 19.81 15.30 -3.26
N ALA A 261 19.12 16.44 -3.22
CA ALA A 261 17.71 16.51 -2.89
C ALA A 261 16.79 16.58 -4.14
N THR A 262 17.36 16.64 -5.33
CA THR A 262 16.61 16.71 -6.59
C THR A 262 17.22 15.80 -7.66
N ILE A 263 16.41 15.39 -8.61
CA ILE A 263 16.80 14.71 -9.84
C ILE A 263 16.39 15.52 -11.07
N THR A 264 17.07 15.28 -12.19
CA THR A 264 16.73 15.91 -13.47
C THR A 264 15.53 15.24 -14.15
N SER A 265 14.94 15.89 -15.15
CA SER A 265 13.87 15.32 -15.99
C SER A 265 14.29 14.01 -16.67
N ASN A 266 15.53 13.95 -17.17
CA ASN A 266 16.06 12.74 -17.80
C ASN A 266 16.19 11.58 -16.81
N GLU A 267 16.58 11.86 -15.58
CA GLU A 267 16.62 10.85 -14.53
C GLU A 267 15.20 10.43 -14.11
N ALA A 268 14.29 11.39 -13.92
CA ALA A 268 12.89 11.11 -13.58
C ALA A 268 12.19 10.22 -14.62
N ALA A 269 12.54 10.38 -15.90
CA ALA A 269 12.03 9.55 -17.00
C ALA A 269 12.43 8.07 -16.90
N LEU A 270 13.44 7.72 -16.11
CA LEU A 270 13.87 6.33 -15.90
C LEU A 270 13.05 5.59 -14.81
N TYR A 271 12.31 6.33 -13.98
CA TYR A 271 11.50 5.77 -12.89
C TYR A 271 10.12 5.37 -13.40
N THR A 272 10.07 4.40 -14.30
CA THR A 272 8.84 3.92 -14.93
C THR A 272 8.38 2.57 -14.34
N TYR A 273 7.13 2.24 -14.56
CA TYR A 273 6.58 0.93 -14.20
C TYR A 273 7.37 -0.21 -14.85
N GLU A 274 7.70 -0.06 -16.13
CA GLU A 274 8.46 -1.04 -16.90
C GLU A 274 9.84 -1.30 -16.28
N ASN A 275 10.50 -0.24 -15.84
CA ASN A 275 11.85 -0.31 -15.30
C ASN A 275 11.90 -0.83 -13.85
N ILE A 276 10.88 -0.53 -13.03
CA ILE A 276 10.87 -0.84 -11.59
C ILE A 276 10.17 -2.16 -11.32
N ILE A 277 9.03 -2.39 -11.95
CA ILE A 277 8.10 -3.49 -11.64
C ILE A 277 8.18 -4.59 -12.69
N LYS A 278 7.96 -4.24 -13.97
CA LYS A 278 7.94 -5.19 -15.07
C LYS A 278 9.36 -5.59 -15.44
N SER A 279 9.82 -6.64 -14.81
CA SER A 279 11.15 -7.18 -15.02
C SER A 279 11.17 -8.25 -16.12
N LYS A 280 12.33 -8.90 -16.32
CA LYS A 280 12.50 -9.98 -17.30
C LYS A 280 11.67 -11.22 -17.00
N ASP A 281 11.13 -11.38 -15.80
CA ASP A 281 10.28 -12.50 -15.42
C ASP A 281 8.81 -12.36 -15.87
N GLY A 282 8.46 -11.22 -16.46
CA GLY A 282 7.14 -10.98 -17.02
C GLY A 282 6.05 -10.68 -16.00
N TRP A 283 6.41 -10.40 -14.73
CA TRP A 283 5.43 -9.99 -13.74
C TRP A 283 4.79 -8.64 -14.10
N ASP A 284 3.48 -8.64 -14.28
CA ASP A 284 2.71 -7.47 -14.71
C ASP A 284 1.42 -7.32 -13.89
N PRO A 285 1.50 -6.79 -12.66
CA PRO A 285 0.32 -6.65 -11.81
C PRO A 285 -0.73 -5.66 -12.34
N ARG A 286 -0.39 -4.77 -13.28
CA ARG A 286 -1.40 -3.90 -13.90
C ARG A 286 -2.45 -4.68 -14.68
N SER A 287 -2.07 -5.80 -15.30
CA SER A 287 -3.03 -6.67 -15.99
C SER A 287 -4.08 -7.26 -15.05
N MET A 288 -3.77 -7.37 -13.75
CA MET A 288 -4.71 -7.82 -12.73
C MET A 288 -5.69 -6.72 -12.28
N MET A 289 -5.39 -5.45 -12.58
CA MET A 289 -6.22 -4.29 -12.23
C MET A 289 -7.23 -3.94 -13.32
N GLU A 290 -7.12 -4.56 -14.49
CA GLU A 290 -8.06 -4.37 -15.58
C GLU A 290 -9.43 -4.94 -15.20
N GLN A 291 -10.44 -4.09 -15.21
CA GLN A 291 -11.82 -4.48 -14.96
C GLN A 291 -12.51 -4.70 -16.32
N LEU A 292 -13.33 -5.74 -16.37
CA LEU A 292 -14.22 -5.91 -17.51
C LEU A 292 -15.27 -4.80 -17.54
N PRO A 293 -15.69 -4.36 -18.74
CA PRO A 293 -16.73 -3.34 -18.86
C PRO A 293 -18.05 -3.84 -18.24
N ALA A 294 -18.86 -2.92 -17.75
CA ALA A 294 -20.19 -3.26 -17.26
C ALA A 294 -21.03 -3.91 -18.40
N PRO A 295 -21.90 -4.87 -18.06
CA PRO A 295 -22.83 -5.42 -19.02
C PRO A 295 -23.68 -4.32 -19.67
N ALA A 296 -23.84 -4.38 -20.98
CA ALA A 296 -24.68 -3.46 -21.74
C ALA A 296 -26.10 -4.02 -21.94
N HIS A 297 -27.01 -3.15 -22.37
CA HIS A 297 -28.39 -3.47 -22.74
C HIS A 297 -29.12 -4.35 -21.70
N ILE A 298 -28.97 -3.98 -20.42
CA ILE A 298 -29.67 -4.65 -19.32
C ILE A 298 -31.17 -4.39 -19.47
N ARG A 299 -31.99 -5.44 -19.56
CA ARG A 299 -33.44 -5.33 -19.78
C ARG A 299 -34.21 -6.41 -19.03
N TRP A 300 -35.40 -6.03 -18.56
CA TRP A 300 -36.37 -6.98 -18.04
C TRP A 300 -37.18 -7.60 -19.18
N GLU A 301 -37.30 -8.92 -19.16
CA GLU A 301 -38.15 -9.70 -20.04
C GLU A 301 -39.14 -10.55 -19.20
N GLN A 302 -40.06 -11.24 -19.84
CA GLN A 302 -41.09 -12.02 -19.11
C GLN A 302 -40.52 -13.11 -18.21
N ASP A 303 -39.37 -13.66 -18.60
CA ASP A 303 -38.67 -14.75 -17.95
C ASP A 303 -37.51 -14.30 -17.04
N GLY A 304 -37.26 -12.98 -16.89
CA GLY A 304 -36.27 -12.45 -15.98
C GLY A 304 -35.44 -11.30 -16.54
N LEU A 305 -34.26 -11.09 -15.98
CA LEU A 305 -33.32 -10.05 -16.36
C LEU A 305 -32.33 -10.59 -17.39
N LYS A 306 -32.12 -9.86 -18.49
CA LYS A 306 -31.16 -10.18 -19.53
C LYS A 306 -30.19 -9.03 -19.81
N TRP A 307 -29.01 -9.36 -20.30
CA TRP A 307 -27.95 -8.40 -20.65
C TRP A 307 -27.07 -8.96 -21.78
N ASP A 308 -26.22 -8.11 -22.35
CA ASP A 308 -25.25 -8.54 -23.36
C ASP A 308 -24.05 -9.24 -22.71
N ALA A 309 -23.51 -10.22 -23.42
CA ALA A 309 -22.29 -10.91 -23.00
C ALA A 309 -21.10 -9.94 -22.92
N VAL A 310 -20.35 -10.02 -21.82
CA VAL A 310 -19.10 -9.29 -21.65
C VAL A 310 -17.94 -10.19 -22.02
N PRO A 311 -17.14 -9.85 -23.04
CA PRO A 311 -15.98 -10.65 -23.43
C PRO A 311 -15.03 -10.85 -22.24
N GLY A 312 -14.62 -12.10 -21.98
CA GLY A 312 -13.74 -12.44 -20.86
C GLY A 312 -14.46 -12.69 -19.52
N ALA A 313 -15.77 -12.43 -19.41
CA ALA A 313 -16.51 -12.79 -18.20
C ALA A 313 -16.72 -14.32 -18.13
N LEU A 314 -16.44 -14.90 -16.95
CA LEU A 314 -16.75 -16.30 -16.65
C LEU A 314 -18.15 -16.47 -16.08
N GLY A 315 -18.74 -15.40 -15.59
CA GLY A 315 -20.07 -15.39 -15.02
C GLY A 315 -20.45 -14.01 -14.49
N TYR A 316 -21.62 -13.91 -13.94
CA TYR A 316 -22.23 -12.68 -13.44
C TYR A 316 -22.80 -12.92 -12.05
N VAL A 317 -22.62 -11.96 -11.18
CA VAL A 317 -23.22 -11.91 -9.85
C VAL A 317 -24.23 -10.76 -9.84
N LEU A 318 -25.46 -11.06 -9.51
CA LEU A 318 -26.50 -10.04 -9.33
C LEU A 318 -26.60 -9.69 -7.85
N ASP A 319 -26.40 -8.42 -7.55
CA ASP A 319 -26.52 -7.86 -6.21
C ASP A 319 -27.65 -6.83 -6.20
N VAL A 320 -28.57 -6.97 -5.26
CA VAL A 320 -29.67 -6.02 -5.05
C VAL A 320 -29.58 -5.45 -3.66
N ASN A 321 -29.28 -4.17 -3.56
CA ASN A 321 -29.15 -3.45 -2.29
C ASN A 321 -28.13 -4.11 -1.31
N GLY A 322 -27.01 -4.64 -1.83
CA GLY A 322 -25.97 -5.29 -1.02
C GLY A 322 -26.23 -6.77 -0.70
N LYS A 323 -27.26 -7.37 -1.30
CA LYS A 323 -27.56 -8.80 -1.16
C LYS A 323 -27.42 -9.50 -2.50
N ILE A 324 -26.57 -10.54 -2.56
CA ILE A 324 -26.47 -11.39 -3.75
C ILE A 324 -27.78 -12.16 -3.91
N VAL A 325 -28.41 -12.01 -5.06
CA VAL A 325 -29.68 -12.64 -5.40
C VAL A 325 -29.53 -13.74 -6.46
N ASP A 326 -28.45 -13.69 -7.25
CA ASP A 326 -28.16 -14.73 -8.24
C ASP A 326 -26.68 -14.73 -8.60
N ILE A 327 -26.19 -15.92 -9.03
CA ILE A 327 -24.87 -16.13 -9.62
C ILE A 327 -25.05 -17.04 -10.83
N THR A 328 -24.70 -16.58 -12.02
CA THR A 328 -24.92 -17.32 -13.27
C THR A 328 -23.76 -17.16 -14.24
N SER A 329 -23.49 -18.18 -15.04
CA SER A 329 -22.59 -18.10 -16.21
C SER A 329 -23.30 -17.60 -17.47
N ASP A 330 -24.64 -17.58 -17.47
CA ASP A 330 -25.43 -17.14 -18.58
C ASP A 330 -25.63 -15.61 -18.59
N THR A 331 -26.07 -15.08 -19.72
CA THR A 331 -26.41 -13.66 -19.89
C THR A 331 -27.84 -13.35 -19.49
N GLN A 332 -28.42 -14.17 -18.63
CA GLN A 332 -29.76 -14.01 -18.08
C GLN A 332 -29.84 -14.53 -16.65
N SER A 333 -30.80 -13.99 -15.89
CA SER A 333 -31.17 -14.47 -14.58
C SER A 333 -32.68 -14.60 -14.49
N LEU A 334 -33.15 -15.74 -13.98
CA LEU A 334 -34.58 -15.97 -13.72
C LEU A 334 -35.10 -15.22 -12.49
N TRP A 335 -34.22 -14.48 -11.81
CA TRP A 335 -34.61 -13.68 -10.66
C TRP A 335 -35.69 -12.66 -11.04
N LYS A 336 -36.77 -12.68 -10.31
CA LYS A 336 -37.91 -11.75 -10.46
C LYS A 336 -38.00 -10.91 -9.21
N SER A 337 -38.02 -9.60 -9.37
CA SER A 337 -38.14 -8.68 -8.26
C SER A 337 -39.52 -8.08 -8.18
N ASP A 338 -40.12 -8.20 -7.01
CA ASP A 338 -41.20 -7.33 -6.59
C ASP A 338 -40.69 -6.03 -5.95
N MET A 339 -39.35 -5.87 -5.86
CA MET A 339 -38.69 -4.78 -5.18
C MET A 339 -38.12 -3.75 -6.17
N LYS A 340 -38.43 -2.49 -5.95
CA LYS A 340 -37.72 -1.37 -6.57
C LYS A 340 -36.35 -1.25 -5.88
N GLY A 341 -35.31 -1.63 -6.55
CA GLY A 341 -33.94 -1.57 -6.04
C GLY A 341 -32.90 -1.35 -7.14
N VAL A 342 -31.70 -0.95 -6.74
CA VAL A 342 -30.52 -0.88 -7.64
C VAL A 342 -29.96 -2.28 -7.80
N VAL A 343 -29.92 -2.77 -9.04
CA VAL A 343 -29.24 -4.03 -9.38
C VAL A 343 -27.80 -3.69 -9.77
N LEU A 344 -26.87 -4.21 -9.01
CA LEU A 344 -25.45 -4.12 -9.32
C LEU A 344 -24.98 -5.45 -9.93
N PHE A 345 -24.24 -5.37 -11.02
CA PHE A 345 -23.59 -6.53 -11.62
C PHE A 345 -22.15 -6.58 -11.15
N CYS A 346 -21.73 -7.72 -10.62
CA CYS A 346 -20.32 -8.04 -10.44
C CYS A 346 -19.95 -9.13 -11.43
N LEU A 347 -18.94 -8.88 -12.24
CA LEU A 347 -18.45 -9.84 -13.22
C LEU A 347 -17.50 -10.81 -12.52
N LEU A 348 -17.74 -12.11 -12.73
CA LEU A 348 -16.77 -13.14 -12.38
C LEU A 348 -15.82 -13.29 -13.58
N TYR A 349 -14.58 -12.99 -13.38
CA TYR A 349 -13.52 -13.25 -14.34
C TYR A 349 -12.28 -13.77 -13.59
N THR A 350 -11.50 -14.61 -14.23
CA THR A 350 -10.16 -14.89 -13.76
C THR A 350 -9.25 -13.83 -14.36
N SER A 351 -8.64 -12.99 -13.52
CA SER A 351 -7.39 -12.40 -13.99
C SER A 351 -6.41 -13.56 -14.20
N PRO A 352 -5.61 -13.55 -15.29
CA PRO A 352 -4.60 -14.58 -15.47
C PRO A 352 -3.72 -14.61 -14.22
N SER A 353 -3.66 -15.77 -13.55
CA SER A 353 -2.74 -15.93 -12.44
C SER A 353 -1.32 -15.76 -12.98
N PRO A 354 -0.36 -15.28 -12.19
CA PRO A 354 1.05 -15.26 -12.59
C PRO A 354 1.57 -16.62 -13.10
N ARG A 355 0.94 -17.73 -12.71
CA ARG A 355 1.22 -19.07 -13.26
C ARG A 355 0.72 -19.24 -14.69
N ASP A 356 -0.46 -18.73 -14.99
CA ASP A 356 -1.05 -18.87 -16.33
C ASP A 356 -0.26 -18.05 -17.34
N MET A 357 0.23 -16.87 -16.94
CA MET A 357 1.11 -16.05 -17.78
C MET A 357 2.47 -16.70 -18.07
N ARG A 358 2.97 -17.59 -17.17
CA ARG A 358 4.22 -18.34 -17.41
C ARG A 358 4.06 -19.55 -18.34
N ARG A 359 2.84 -20.09 -18.47
CA ARG A 359 2.55 -21.26 -19.30
C ARG A 359 2.21 -20.89 -20.75
N SER A 360 1.92 -19.64 -21.04
CA SER A 360 1.59 -19.13 -22.37
C SER A 360 2.81 -18.66 -23.18
N ARG A 361 4.03 -19.08 -22.82
CA ARG A 361 5.28 -18.85 -23.57
C ARG A 361 5.88 -20.14 -24.06
#